data_2ae0b0817dcf5900f7f4deb2ae21b148
#
_entry.id   2ae0b0817dcf5900f7f4deb2ae21b148
#
_cell.length_a   1.000
_cell.length_b   1.000
_cell.length_c   1.000
_cell.angle_alpha   90.00
_cell.angle_beta   90.00
_cell.angle_gamma   90.00
#
_symmetry.space_group_name_H-M   'P 1'
#
loop_
_entity.id
_entity.type
_entity.pdbx_description
1 polymer ?
#
loop_
_entity_poly.entity_id
_entity_poly.type
_entity_poly.pdbx_seq_one_letter_code
_entity_poly.pdbx_strand_id
1 'polypeptide(L)'
;MIEIDFSEVDARLEELVETLPDKFAKGMQDACLLVEESAVNNAPVDTGYLKGTITNKVVQNGSKIEGYVYSTAEYAPYVELGTYKIGAKPFLYPALTENQSAIRRVFNEVLK
;
A
#
# COMPACT_ATOMS: atom_id res chain seq x y z
N MET A 1 -14.02 -1.26 4.70
CA MET A 1 -12.83 -1.18 3.84
C MET A 1 -11.57 -1.35 4.68
N ILE A 2 -10.65 -2.19 4.26
CA ILE A 2 -9.33 -2.29 4.88
C ILE A 2 -8.33 -1.54 4.02
N GLU A 3 -7.54 -0.68 4.66
CA GLU A 3 -6.48 0.08 4.02
C GLU A 3 -5.14 -0.23 4.70
N ILE A 4 -4.07 -0.20 3.91
CA ILE A 4 -2.71 -0.18 4.44
C ILE A 4 -2.16 1.21 4.21
N ASP A 5 -1.78 1.88 5.29
CA ASP A 5 -1.12 3.17 5.25
C ASP A 5 0.37 2.96 5.57
N PHE A 6 1.23 3.28 4.61
CA PHE A 6 2.67 3.20 4.80
C PHE A 6 3.34 4.54 4.49
N SER A 7 2.59 5.61 4.66
CA SER A 7 3.08 6.97 4.39
C SER A 7 3.98 7.51 5.50
N GLU A 8 4.06 6.85 6.65
CA GLU A 8 4.93 7.29 7.72
C GLU A 8 6.39 7.21 7.29
N VAL A 9 7.06 8.35 7.29
CA VAL A 9 8.45 8.47 6.91
C VAL A 9 9.21 9.13 8.06
N ASP A 10 10.52 8.92 8.11
CA ASP A 10 11.30 9.55 9.16
C ASP A 10 11.43 11.07 8.90
N ALA A 11 11.87 11.83 9.92
CA ALA A 11 11.91 13.29 9.86
C ALA A 11 12.76 13.83 8.70
N ARG A 12 13.79 13.09 8.28
CA ARG A 12 14.62 13.53 7.14
C ARG A 12 13.86 13.45 5.84
N LEU A 13 13.01 12.43 5.69
CA LEU A 13 12.17 12.28 4.51
C LEU A 13 11.08 13.34 4.47
N GLU A 14 10.51 13.71 5.62
CA GLU A 14 9.52 14.79 5.69
C GLU A 14 10.12 16.11 5.19
N GLU A 15 11.35 16.43 5.58
CA GLU A 15 12.02 17.63 5.11
C GLU A 15 12.19 17.60 3.59
N LEU A 16 12.56 16.46 3.03
CA LEU A 16 12.74 16.30 1.59
C LEU A 16 11.41 16.33 0.84
N VAL A 17 10.33 15.90 1.44
CA VAL A 17 8.99 16.00 0.85
C VAL A 17 8.64 17.47 0.59
N GLU A 18 8.99 18.36 1.50
CA GLU A 18 8.73 19.80 1.34
C GLU A 18 9.54 20.40 0.18
N THR A 19 10.75 19.92 -0.06
CA THR A 19 11.64 20.46 -1.09
C THR A 19 11.47 19.80 -2.45
N LEU A 20 11.03 18.53 -2.50
CA LEU A 20 10.90 17.76 -3.74
C LEU A 20 9.56 17.01 -3.79
N PRO A 21 8.43 17.73 -3.66
CA PRO A 21 7.14 17.06 -3.51
C PRO A 21 6.77 16.16 -4.70
N ASP A 22 7.08 16.56 -5.93
CA ASP A 22 6.73 15.78 -7.11
C ASP A 22 7.49 14.46 -7.16
N LYS A 23 8.76 14.46 -6.77
CA LYS A 23 9.56 13.23 -6.73
C LYS A 23 9.04 12.26 -5.68
N PHE A 24 8.66 12.78 -4.50
CA PHE A 24 8.11 11.95 -3.44
C PHE A 24 6.73 11.41 -3.80
N ALA A 25 5.89 12.21 -4.43
CA ALA A 25 4.59 11.75 -4.90
C ALA A 25 4.74 10.61 -5.90
N LYS A 26 5.69 10.71 -6.82
CA LYS A 26 5.98 9.66 -7.79
C LYS A 26 6.53 8.41 -7.09
N GLY A 27 7.46 8.59 -6.15
CA GLY A 27 8.00 7.48 -5.37
C GLY A 27 6.92 6.76 -4.59
N MET A 28 6.00 7.50 -3.97
CA MET A 28 4.88 6.92 -3.24
C MET A 28 3.96 6.14 -4.19
N GLN A 29 3.70 6.68 -5.39
CA GLN A 29 2.90 5.98 -6.40
C GLN A 29 3.56 4.66 -6.81
N ASP A 30 4.87 4.67 -7.03
CA ASP A 30 5.61 3.46 -7.39
C ASP A 30 5.55 2.43 -6.26
N ALA A 31 5.70 2.88 -5.00
CA ALA A 31 5.58 2.01 -3.84
C ALA A 31 4.18 1.41 -3.73
N CYS A 32 3.14 2.22 -3.95
CA CYS A 32 1.76 1.74 -3.95
C CYS A 32 1.52 0.67 -5.02
N LEU A 33 2.09 0.86 -6.20
CA LEU A 33 1.93 -0.12 -7.29
C LEU A 33 2.59 -1.46 -6.94
N LEU A 34 3.75 -1.43 -6.29
CA LEU A 34 4.42 -2.66 -5.83
C LEU A 34 3.56 -3.40 -4.82
N VAL A 35 3.01 -2.70 -3.85
CA VAL A 35 2.16 -3.31 -2.81
C VAL A 35 0.85 -3.80 -3.41
N GLU A 36 0.24 -3.03 -4.31
CA GLU A 36 -0.99 -3.44 -5.00
C GLU A 36 -0.79 -4.75 -5.77
N GLU A 37 0.29 -4.85 -6.54
CA GLU A 37 0.60 -6.06 -7.30
C GLU A 37 0.73 -7.27 -6.39
N SER A 38 1.45 -7.13 -5.28
CA SER A 38 1.59 -8.21 -4.31
C SER A 38 0.27 -8.57 -3.65
N ALA A 39 -0.56 -7.56 -3.33
CA ALA A 39 -1.88 -7.81 -2.75
C ALA A 39 -2.78 -8.58 -3.71
N VAL A 40 -2.76 -8.24 -5.00
CA VAL A 40 -3.50 -8.96 -6.03
C VAL A 40 -3.04 -10.41 -6.11
N ASN A 41 -1.71 -10.63 -6.07
CA ASN A 41 -1.17 -11.99 -6.12
C ASN A 41 -1.51 -12.81 -4.88
N ASN A 42 -1.62 -12.15 -3.72
CA ASN A 42 -1.93 -12.83 -2.45
C ASN A 42 -3.42 -13.07 -2.24
N ALA A 43 -4.28 -12.36 -2.97
CA ALA A 43 -5.72 -12.46 -2.76
C ALA A 43 -6.27 -13.82 -3.17
N PRO A 44 -7.23 -14.40 -2.39
CA PRO A 44 -7.89 -15.65 -2.79
C PRO A 44 -8.58 -15.52 -4.15
N VAL A 45 -8.59 -16.61 -4.91
CA VAL A 45 -8.97 -16.61 -6.34
C VAL A 45 -10.40 -17.09 -6.59
N ASP A 46 -11.21 -17.29 -5.56
CA ASP A 46 -12.51 -17.97 -5.70
C ASP A 46 -13.38 -17.46 -6.84
N THR A 47 -13.46 -16.14 -7.02
CA THR A 47 -14.27 -15.55 -8.10
C THR A 47 -13.52 -14.52 -8.93
N GLY A 48 -12.31 -14.17 -8.55
CA GLY A 48 -11.58 -13.07 -9.17
C GLY A 48 -12.12 -11.68 -8.79
N TYR A 49 -13.28 -11.61 -8.15
CA TYR A 49 -13.90 -10.32 -7.78
C TYR A 49 -13.02 -9.54 -6.82
N LEU A 50 -12.51 -10.20 -5.76
CA LEU A 50 -11.67 -9.54 -4.77
C LEU A 50 -10.42 -8.92 -5.42
N LYS A 51 -9.78 -9.66 -6.32
CA LYS A 51 -8.59 -9.16 -7.01
C LYS A 51 -8.88 -7.89 -7.81
N GLY A 52 -10.03 -7.84 -8.45
CA GLY A 52 -10.44 -6.69 -9.25
C GLY A 52 -10.82 -5.46 -8.42
N THR A 53 -11.03 -5.62 -7.11
CA THR A 53 -11.38 -4.50 -6.22
C THR A 53 -10.17 -3.89 -5.53
N ILE A 54 -8.98 -4.46 -5.70
CA ILE A 54 -7.76 -3.94 -5.07
C ILE A 54 -7.25 -2.76 -5.89
N THR A 55 -7.02 -1.66 -5.23
CA THR A 55 -6.58 -0.43 -5.87
C THR A 55 -5.68 0.37 -4.94
N ASN A 56 -5.20 1.50 -5.41
CA ASN A 56 -4.33 2.37 -4.63
C ASN A 56 -4.73 3.82 -4.81
N LYS A 57 -4.25 4.66 -3.89
CA LYS A 57 -4.34 6.11 -4.04
C LYS A 57 -3.15 6.76 -3.35
N VAL A 58 -2.75 7.91 -3.86
CA VAL A 58 -1.75 8.78 -3.23
C VAL A 58 -2.41 10.11 -2.96
N VAL A 59 -2.30 10.59 -1.72
CA VAL A 59 -2.89 11.86 -1.28
C VAL A 59 -1.77 12.76 -0.82
N GLN A 60 -1.76 14.00 -1.30
CA GLN A 60 -0.80 15.00 -0.87
C GLN A 60 -1.52 16.15 -0.18
N ASN A 61 -1.15 16.40 1.08
CA ASN A 61 -1.69 17.49 1.89
C ASN A 61 -0.52 18.34 2.37
N GLY A 62 -0.25 19.44 1.68
CA GLY A 62 0.88 20.29 2.01
C GLY A 62 2.19 19.49 1.91
N SER A 63 2.91 19.38 3.02
CA SER A 63 4.17 18.65 3.08
C SER A 63 3.99 17.15 3.38
N LYS A 64 2.75 16.67 3.53
CA LYS A 64 2.47 15.29 3.86
C LYS A 64 2.00 14.54 2.63
N ILE A 65 2.63 13.40 2.33
CA ILE A 65 2.24 12.52 1.23
C ILE A 65 1.89 11.17 1.83
N GLU A 66 0.69 10.67 1.55
CA GLU A 66 0.17 9.42 2.06
C GLU A 66 -0.13 8.46 0.91
N GLY A 67 0.27 7.20 1.07
CA GLY A 67 -0.04 6.15 0.11
C GLY A 67 -0.94 5.11 0.74
N TYR A 68 -1.92 4.64 -0.02
CA TYR A 68 -2.89 3.65 0.43
C TYR A 68 -3.05 2.57 -0.63
N VAL A 69 -3.11 1.31 -0.18
CA VAL A 69 -3.54 0.19 -1.00
C VAL A 69 -4.72 -0.43 -0.28
N TYR A 70 -5.83 -0.61 -0.96
CA TYR A 70 -7.07 -1.02 -0.32
C TYR A 70 -7.96 -1.80 -1.28
N SER A 71 -8.98 -2.45 -0.72
CA SER A 71 -10.01 -3.13 -1.49
C SER A 71 -11.35 -2.45 -1.23
N THR A 72 -12.16 -2.30 -2.26
CA THR A 72 -13.53 -1.77 -2.14
C THR A 72 -14.56 -2.86 -1.86
N ALA A 73 -14.16 -4.13 -1.83
CA ALA A 73 -15.07 -5.22 -1.51
C ALA A 73 -15.51 -5.15 -0.04
N GLU A 74 -16.82 -5.26 0.20
CA GLU A 74 -17.36 -5.19 1.55
C GLU A 74 -16.84 -6.32 2.44
N TYR A 75 -16.56 -7.47 1.87
CA TYR A 75 -16.10 -8.64 2.63
C TYR A 75 -14.58 -8.69 2.79
N ALA A 76 -13.83 -7.73 2.25
CA ALA A 76 -12.36 -7.72 2.34
C ALA A 76 -11.85 -7.82 3.79
N PRO A 77 -12.43 -7.13 4.79
CA PRO A 77 -11.99 -7.27 6.17
C PRO A 77 -12.08 -8.69 6.70
N TYR A 78 -13.11 -9.43 6.31
CA TYR A 78 -13.29 -10.81 6.75
C TYR A 78 -12.26 -11.76 6.13
N VAL A 79 -11.84 -11.48 4.90
CA VAL A 79 -10.77 -12.24 4.25
C VAL A 79 -9.44 -11.96 4.93
N GLU A 80 -9.14 -10.70 5.16
CA GLU A 80 -7.87 -10.27 5.74
C GLU A 80 -7.69 -10.78 7.18
N LEU A 81 -8.73 -10.62 8.00
CA LEU A 81 -8.67 -10.86 9.43
C LEU A 81 -9.28 -12.20 9.87
N GLY A 82 -10.08 -12.81 8.98
CA GLY A 82 -10.82 -14.01 9.30
C GLY A 82 -12.05 -13.73 10.15
N THR A 83 -12.81 -14.77 10.40
CA THR A 83 -13.97 -14.75 11.29
C THR A 83 -13.86 -15.94 12.24
N TYR A 84 -14.80 -16.06 13.19
CA TYR A 84 -14.80 -17.20 14.08
C TYR A 84 -15.09 -18.54 13.36
N LYS A 85 -15.62 -18.49 12.15
CA LYS A 85 -15.91 -19.67 11.32
C LYS A 85 -14.89 -19.92 10.23
N ILE A 86 -14.19 -18.85 9.76
CA ILE A 86 -13.31 -18.90 8.60
C ILE A 86 -11.94 -18.36 9.00
N GLY A 87 -10.90 -19.15 8.73
CA GLY A 87 -9.54 -18.70 8.98
C GLY A 87 -9.15 -17.52 8.09
N ALA A 88 -8.30 -16.65 8.60
CA ALA A 88 -7.80 -15.51 7.86
C ALA A 88 -6.98 -15.95 6.65
N LYS A 89 -7.16 -15.24 5.53
CA LYS A 89 -6.33 -15.36 4.33
C LYS A 89 -5.82 -13.97 3.97
N PRO A 90 -4.85 -13.42 4.73
CA PRO A 90 -4.42 -12.03 4.54
C PRO A 90 -3.78 -11.83 3.18
N PHE A 91 -4.11 -10.73 2.54
CA PHE A 91 -3.56 -10.37 1.23
C PHE A 91 -2.95 -8.98 1.21
N LEU A 92 -3.43 -8.05 2.06
CA LEU A 92 -2.93 -6.69 2.13
C LEU A 92 -1.69 -6.58 3.03
N TYR A 93 -1.79 -7.08 4.25
CA TYR A 93 -0.68 -6.96 5.21
C TYR A 93 0.59 -7.67 4.74
N PRO A 94 0.51 -8.92 4.23
CA PRO A 94 1.70 -9.56 3.68
C PRO A 94 2.27 -8.81 2.49
N ALA A 95 1.42 -8.19 1.66
CA ALA A 95 1.88 -7.39 0.52
C ALA A 95 2.78 -6.24 0.99
N LEU A 96 2.42 -5.61 2.09
CA LEU A 96 3.24 -4.54 2.66
C LEU A 96 4.56 -5.09 3.22
N THR A 97 4.50 -6.15 4.02
CA THR A 97 5.69 -6.70 4.68
C THR A 97 6.68 -7.30 3.69
N GLU A 98 6.18 -7.95 2.65
CA GLU A 98 7.02 -8.55 1.60
C GLU A 98 7.78 -7.51 0.78
N ASN A 99 7.25 -6.29 0.69
CA ASN A 99 7.80 -5.25 -0.16
C ASN A 99 8.56 -4.17 0.60
N GLN A 100 8.83 -4.33 1.89
CA GLN A 100 9.54 -3.31 2.67
C GLN A 100 10.89 -2.93 2.07
N SER A 101 11.68 -3.91 1.65
CA SER A 101 12.99 -3.64 1.06
C SER A 101 12.86 -2.93 -0.29
N ALA A 102 11.88 -3.32 -1.10
CA ALA A 102 11.63 -2.69 -2.39
C ALA A 102 11.16 -1.24 -2.21
N ILE A 103 10.31 -0.99 -1.22
CA ILE A 103 9.84 0.36 -0.91
C ILE A 103 11.01 1.25 -0.49
N ARG A 104 11.90 0.73 0.36
CA ARG A 104 13.11 1.47 0.76
C ARG A 104 13.98 1.82 -0.44
N ARG A 105 14.13 0.89 -1.38
CA ARG A 105 14.90 1.16 -2.60
C ARG A 105 14.27 2.27 -3.44
N VAL A 106 12.95 2.27 -3.57
CA VAL A 106 12.23 3.33 -4.29
C VAL A 106 12.58 4.69 -3.69
N PHE A 107 12.48 4.84 -2.37
CA PHE A 107 12.75 6.11 -1.71
C PHE A 107 14.23 6.47 -1.72
N ASN A 108 15.13 5.49 -1.66
CA ASN A 108 16.57 5.75 -1.81
C ASN A 108 16.90 6.33 -3.18
N GLU A 109 16.25 5.85 -4.24
CA GLU A 109 16.41 6.42 -5.57
C GLU A 109 15.91 7.87 -5.64
N VAL A 110 14.81 8.17 -4.95
CA VAL A 110 14.28 9.54 -4.88
C VAL A 110 15.28 10.49 -4.20
N LEU A 111 16.07 9.97 -3.24
CA LEU A 111 17.01 10.77 -2.46
C LEU A 111 18.36 11.02 -3.19
N LYS A 112 18.59 10.39 -4.30
CA LYS A 112 19.83 10.60 -5.06
C LYS A 112 19.88 11.93 -5.79
#